data_9635f8e011e473a1c5039d0d1fd172af
#
_entry.id   9635f8e011e473a1c5039d0d1fd172af
#
_cell.length_a   1.000
_cell.length_b   1.000
_cell.length_c   1.000
_cell.angle_alpha   90.00
_cell.angle_beta   90.00
_cell.angle_gamma   90.00
#
_symmetry.space_group_name_H-M   'P 1'
#
loop_
_entity.id
_entity.type
_entity.pdbx_description
1 polymer ?
#
loop_
_entity_poly.entity_id
_entity_poly.type
_entity_poly.pdbx_seq_one_letter_code
_entity_poly.pdbx_strand_id
1 'polypeptide(L)'
;MTHGTVGPSGRGLPPSEELRNNGVVKNVGVAPQEELATGERSTRNRVARSILDHGPSTVADLAGRLGLTQAAVRRHLDALVADDVVQPREQRVYGARTRGRPAKVFALTDCGRDAFDQSYDKLAADALRWIADREGGEQAVAAFARARVAAQAGEYRKAVEAAAPDDRAEALAKALSADGYAATARSAPHPHQGEQLCQHHCPVAHVAEQFPQLCEAETELFAELLGTHVQRLATIAHGDGVCTTFIPRVSKTATNASASTAGRNPA
;
A
#
# COMPACT_ATOMS: atom_id res chain seq x y z
N MET A 1 25.92 -80.90 15.29
CA MET A 1 24.56 -80.89 14.76
C MET A 1 24.07 -79.49 14.86
N THR A 2 24.11 -78.77 13.81
CA THR A 2 24.02 -77.33 13.73
C THR A 2 22.75 -76.93 12.99
N HIS A 3 21.93 -76.16 13.57
CA HIS A 3 20.82 -75.54 12.82
C HIS A 3 21.02 -74.00 12.76
N GLY A 4 21.31 -73.59 11.53
CA GLY A 4 21.31 -72.13 11.20
C GLY A 4 19.89 -71.63 10.95
N THR A 5 19.61 -70.49 11.46
CA THR A 5 18.40 -69.75 11.17
C THR A 5 18.77 -68.47 10.45
N VAL A 6 18.27 -68.31 9.24
CA VAL A 6 18.40 -67.10 8.42
C VAL A 6 17.34 -66.09 8.85
N GLY A 7 17.75 -64.91 9.26
CA GLY A 7 16.86 -63.80 9.53
C GLY A 7 16.68 -62.86 8.30
N PRO A 8 15.55 -62.20 8.14
CA PRO A 8 15.25 -61.37 6.98
C PRO A 8 16.00 -60.00 7.01
N SER A 9 16.57 -59.67 5.88
CA SER A 9 17.22 -58.38 5.63
C SER A 9 16.23 -57.23 5.69
N GLY A 10 16.29 -56.45 6.77
CA GLY A 10 15.67 -55.13 6.85
C GLY A 10 16.47 -54.15 6.00
N ARG A 11 15.89 -53.58 4.96
CA ARG A 11 16.44 -52.45 4.26
C ARG A 11 16.28 -51.24 5.18
N GLY A 12 17.39 -50.81 5.76
CA GLY A 12 17.49 -49.58 6.51
C GLY A 12 17.21 -48.38 5.60
N LEU A 13 16.36 -47.48 6.07
CA LEU A 13 16.18 -46.16 5.50
C LEU A 13 17.52 -45.41 5.61
N PRO A 14 17.90 -44.61 4.60
CA PRO A 14 19.11 -43.81 4.67
C PRO A 14 18.96 -42.76 5.81
N PRO A 15 20.08 -42.37 6.47
CA PRO A 15 20.05 -41.44 7.57
C PRO A 15 19.63 -40.05 7.10
N SER A 16 18.92 -39.37 7.99
CA SER A 16 18.31 -38.06 7.86
C SER A 16 19.28 -36.87 7.69
N GLU A 17 20.38 -37.05 6.98
CA GLU A 17 21.36 -35.99 6.69
C GLU A 17 21.09 -35.19 5.42
N GLU A 18 20.19 -35.65 4.54
CA GLU A 18 19.88 -34.92 3.29
C GLU A 18 18.85 -33.80 3.40
N LEU A 19 18.31 -33.53 4.60
CA LEU A 19 17.39 -32.42 4.82
C LEU A 19 18.05 -31.14 5.38
N ARG A 20 19.39 -31.08 5.42
CA ARG A 20 20.12 -29.89 5.87
C ARG A 20 20.68 -29.01 4.74
N ASN A 21 20.27 -29.23 3.52
CA ASN A 21 20.63 -28.37 2.42
C ASN A 21 19.42 -27.54 1.96
N ASN A 22 18.72 -26.92 2.92
CA ASN A 22 17.99 -25.71 2.60
C ASN A 22 19.03 -24.66 2.27
N GLY A 23 19.27 -24.53 0.98
CA GLY A 23 20.17 -23.54 0.44
C GLY A 23 19.87 -22.19 1.08
N VAL A 24 20.84 -21.69 1.81
CA VAL A 24 21.05 -20.27 1.92
C VAL A 24 20.79 -19.73 0.53
N VAL A 25 19.68 -19.00 0.36
CA VAL A 25 19.44 -18.19 -0.81
C VAL A 25 20.67 -17.30 -0.87
N LYS A 26 21.63 -17.70 -1.69
CA LYS A 26 22.74 -16.82 -2.05
C LYS A 26 22.00 -15.61 -2.60
N ASN A 27 22.14 -14.49 -1.91
CA ASN A 27 21.80 -13.18 -2.45
C ASN A 27 22.34 -13.18 -3.88
N VAL A 28 21.48 -13.43 -4.83
CA VAL A 28 21.76 -13.20 -6.24
C VAL A 28 21.97 -11.71 -6.26
N GLY A 29 23.22 -11.30 -6.42
CA GLY A 29 23.62 -9.90 -6.34
C GLY A 29 22.64 -9.11 -7.20
N VAL A 30 22.04 -8.10 -6.59
CA VAL A 30 21.25 -7.09 -7.29
C VAL A 30 22.08 -6.68 -8.50
N ALA A 31 21.51 -6.80 -9.69
CA ALA A 31 22.25 -6.49 -10.91
C ALA A 31 22.86 -5.08 -10.77
N PRO A 32 24.06 -4.83 -11.26
CA PRO A 32 24.75 -3.52 -11.07
C PRO A 32 23.90 -2.31 -11.47
N GLN A 33 22.93 -2.50 -12.37
CA GLN A 33 21.99 -1.47 -12.79
C GLN A 33 20.91 -1.16 -11.73
N GLU A 34 20.46 -2.13 -10.93
CA GLU A 34 19.51 -1.91 -9.84
C GLU A 34 20.17 -1.23 -8.63
N GLU A 35 21.42 -1.58 -8.33
CA GLU A 35 22.22 -0.89 -7.30
C GLU A 35 22.50 0.57 -7.67
N LEU A 36 22.84 0.83 -8.94
CA LEU A 36 23.01 2.19 -9.46
C LEU A 36 21.71 2.98 -9.40
N ALA A 37 20.57 2.39 -9.80
CA ALA A 37 19.27 3.04 -9.74
C ALA A 37 18.84 3.34 -8.30
N THR A 38 19.12 2.46 -7.35
CA THR A 38 18.83 2.67 -5.92
C THR A 38 19.73 3.76 -5.34
N GLY A 39 21.03 3.76 -5.67
CA GLY A 39 21.98 4.79 -5.28
C GLY A 39 21.64 6.17 -5.86
N GLU A 40 21.17 6.24 -7.10
CA GLU A 40 20.73 7.48 -7.74
C GLU A 40 19.44 8.02 -7.10
N ARG A 41 18.47 7.17 -6.78
CA ARG A 41 17.26 7.55 -6.03
C ARG A 41 17.61 8.09 -4.65
N SER A 42 18.53 7.43 -3.93
CA SER A 42 19.03 7.88 -2.62
C SER A 42 19.70 9.24 -2.72
N THR A 43 20.55 9.47 -3.73
CA THR A 43 21.24 10.75 -3.94
C THR A 43 20.27 11.84 -4.36
N ARG A 44 19.28 11.55 -5.21
CA ARG A 44 18.21 12.47 -5.59
C ARG A 44 17.43 12.95 -4.37
N ASN A 45 17.07 12.04 -3.47
CA ASN A 45 16.38 12.37 -2.22
C ASN A 45 17.25 13.24 -1.31
N ARG A 46 18.55 12.99 -1.23
CA ARG A 46 19.50 13.82 -0.46
C ARG A 46 19.57 15.26 -1.02
N VAL A 47 19.53 15.43 -2.34
CA VAL A 47 19.51 16.76 -2.97
C VAL A 47 18.22 17.50 -2.59
N ALA A 48 17.06 16.86 -2.75
CA ALA A 48 15.77 17.46 -2.38
C ALA A 48 15.69 17.77 -0.87
N ARG A 49 16.18 16.87 -0.02
CA ARG A 49 16.24 17.08 1.44
C ARG A 49 17.15 18.26 1.81
N SER A 50 18.29 18.41 1.13
CA SER A 50 19.17 19.56 1.37
C SER A 50 18.51 20.91 1.01
N ILE A 51 17.61 20.92 0.01
CA ILE A 51 16.83 22.11 -0.32
C ILE A 51 15.73 22.35 0.73
N LEU A 52 15.12 21.29 1.27
CA LEU A 52 14.14 21.40 2.35
C LEU A 52 14.77 22.05 3.59
N ASP A 53 15.92 21.53 4.02
CA ASP A 53 16.56 21.90 5.28
C ASP A 53 17.21 23.29 5.23
N HIS A 54 17.65 23.75 4.06
CA HIS A 54 18.42 25.00 3.91
C HIS A 54 17.72 26.06 3.05
N GLY A 55 16.53 25.75 2.51
CA GLY A 55 15.82 26.63 1.59
C GLY A 55 16.37 26.64 0.16
N PRO A 56 15.91 27.58 -0.67
CA PRO A 56 16.32 27.70 -2.07
C PRO A 56 17.84 27.74 -2.21
N SER A 57 18.41 26.86 -3.03
CA SER A 57 19.85 26.65 -3.11
C SER A 57 20.35 26.63 -4.55
N THR A 58 21.57 27.12 -4.78
CA THR A 58 22.24 27.01 -6.07
C THR A 58 22.84 25.62 -6.27
N VAL A 59 23.19 25.29 -7.52
CA VAL A 59 23.94 24.06 -7.85
C VAL A 59 25.26 23.99 -7.07
N ALA A 60 25.94 25.13 -6.90
CA ALA A 60 27.23 25.21 -6.20
C ALA A 60 27.06 24.91 -4.70
N ASP A 61 26.03 25.50 -4.05
CA ASP A 61 25.74 25.27 -2.64
C ASP A 61 25.43 23.79 -2.36
N LEU A 62 24.59 23.20 -3.22
CA LEU A 62 24.24 21.77 -3.12
C LEU A 62 25.46 20.87 -3.34
N ALA A 63 26.29 21.18 -4.33
CA ALA A 63 27.51 20.43 -4.62
C ALA A 63 28.47 20.45 -3.42
N GLY A 64 28.69 21.64 -2.83
CA GLY A 64 29.54 21.82 -1.65
C GLY A 64 28.99 21.08 -0.43
N ARG A 65 27.70 21.21 -0.12
CA ARG A 65 27.07 20.57 1.06
C ARG A 65 27.05 19.05 0.98
N LEU A 66 26.82 18.52 -0.22
CA LEU A 66 26.61 17.07 -0.40
C LEU A 66 27.89 16.32 -0.80
N GLY A 67 29.00 17.02 -1.06
CA GLY A 67 30.24 16.41 -1.55
C GLY A 67 30.08 15.84 -2.98
N LEU A 68 29.24 16.46 -3.81
CA LEU A 68 28.96 16.03 -5.17
C LEU A 68 29.56 16.98 -6.19
N THR A 69 29.78 16.50 -7.42
CA THR A 69 30.12 17.39 -8.54
C THR A 69 28.89 18.21 -8.96
N GLN A 70 29.12 19.44 -9.45
CA GLN A 70 28.02 20.25 -9.98
C GLN A 70 27.27 19.58 -11.14
N ALA A 71 27.96 18.76 -11.93
CA ALA A 71 27.33 18.00 -13.01
C ALA A 71 26.36 16.93 -12.48
N ALA A 72 26.76 16.21 -11.43
CA ALA A 72 25.89 15.24 -10.78
C ALA A 72 24.65 15.92 -10.14
N VAL A 73 24.87 17.05 -9.45
CA VAL A 73 23.75 17.82 -8.86
C VAL A 73 22.78 18.30 -9.94
N ARG A 74 23.26 18.81 -11.10
CA ARG A 74 22.39 19.24 -12.19
C ARG A 74 21.52 18.09 -12.69
N ARG A 75 22.10 16.90 -12.93
CA ARG A 75 21.34 15.72 -13.37
C ARG A 75 20.21 15.35 -12.39
N HIS A 76 20.48 15.39 -11.09
CA HIS A 76 19.46 15.11 -10.08
C HIS A 76 18.40 16.22 -10.01
N LEU A 77 18.81 17.48 -10.15
CA LEU A 77 17.87 18.62 -10.19
C LEU A 77 16.97 18.56 -11.42
N ASP A 78 17.51 18.20 -12.59
CA ASP A 78 16.72 18.06 -13.83
C ASP A 78 15.65 16.97 -13.66
N ALA A 79 15.99 15.84 -13.03
CA ALA A 79 15.03 14.79 -12.69
C ALA A 79 13.98 15.28 -11.66
N LEU A 80 14.39 15.98 -10.62
CA LEU A 80 13.47 16.53 -9.61
C LEU A 80 12.54 17.61 -10.18
N VAL A 81 12.99 18.36 -11.18
CA VAL A 81 12.15 19.33 -11.92
C VAL A 81 11.15 18.60 -12.81
N ALA A 82 11.56 17.53 -13.47
CA ALA A 82 10.66 16.70 -14.29
C ALA A 82 9.56 16.02 -13.45
N ASP A 83 9.91 15.64 -12.21
CA ASP A 83 8.98 15.04 -11.24
C ASP A 83 8.16 16.11 -10.45
N ASP A 84 8.26 17.40 -10.79
CA ASP A 84 7.61 18.53 -10.10
C ASP A 84 7.93 18.63 -8.60
N VAL A 85 9.04 18.08 -8.16
CA VAL A 85 9.48 18.15 -6.75
C VAL A 85 10.21 19.47 -6.46
N VAL A 86 10.98 19.99 -7.43
CA VAL A 86 11.68 21.28 -7.33
C VAL A 86 11.39 22.15 -8.54
N GLN A 87 11.45 23.47 -8.35
CA GLN A 87 11.33 24.45 -9.41
C GLN A 87 12.52 25.40 -9.42
N PRO A 88 13.01 25.79 -10.61
CA PRO A 88 14.03 26.83 -10.71
C PRO A 88 13.40 28.19 -10.45
N ARG A 89 14.10 29.04 -9.68
CA ARG A 89 13.75 30.44 -9.43
C ARG A 89 14.97 31.31 -9.67
N GLU A 90 14.76 32.56 -10.01
CA GLU A 90 15.83 33.57 -10.02
C GLU A 90 16.10 34.01 -8.60
N GLN A 91 17.38 34.04 -8.22
CA GLN A 91 17.78 34.54 -6.91
C GLN A 91 17.51 36.04 -6.84
N ARG A 92 16.67 36.46 -5.87
CA ARG A 92 16.51 37.90 -5.58
C ARG A 92 17.79 38.41 -4.95
N VAL A 93 18.48 39.33 -5.67
CA VAL A 93 19.67 40.00 -5.15
C VAL A 93 19.19 41.23 -4.39
N TYR A 94 19.39 41.22 -3.07
CA TYR A 94 19.20 42.41 -2.23
C TYR A 94 20.56 43.14 -2.13
N GLY A 95 20.67 44.33 -2.67
CA GLY A 95 21.90 45.14 -2.63
C GLY A 95 22.43 45.56 -4.01
N ALA A 96 23.65 46.11 -4.06
CA ALA A 96 24.27 46.57 -5.29
C ALA A 96 24.43 45.42 -6.30
N ARG A 97 23.93 45.62 -7.52
CA ARG A 97 24.02 44.64 -8.59
C ARG A 97 25.50 44.39 -8.96
N THR A 98 25.96 43.18 -8.68
CA THR A 98 27.24 42.69 -9.24
C THR A 98 27.05 42.35 -10.72
N ARG A 99 28.11 42.54 -11.55
CA ARG A 99 28.13 42.19 -12.97
C ARG A 99 27.91 40.67 -13.11
N GLY A 100 26.84 40.23 -13.80
CA GLY A 100 26.59 38.83 -14.12
C GLY A 100 25.08 38.50 -14.15
N ARG A 101 24.73 37.39 -14.84
CA ARG A 101 23.37 36.85 -14.79
C ARG A 101 23.07 36.35 -13.38
N PRO A 102 21.90 36.66 -12.78
CA PRO A 102 21.52 36.13 -11.49
C PRO A 102 21.65 34.60 -11.43
N ALA A 103 22.21 34.11 -10.33
CA ALA A 103 22.32 32.67 -10.14
C ALA A 103 20.92 32.03 -10.08
N LYS A 104 20.78 30.91 -10.78
CA LYS A 104 19.56 30.09 -10.71
C LYS A 104 19.56 29.35 -9.38
N VAL A 105 18.53 29.52 -8.57
CA VAL A 105 18.29 28.74 -7.36
C VAL A 105 17.15 27.76 -7.58
N PHE A 106 17.21 26.64 -6.88
CA PHE A 106 16.18 25.61 -6.91
C PHE A 106 15.46 25.59 -5.56
N ALA A 107 14.14 25.60 -5.60
CA ALA A 107 13.28 25.58 -4.41
C ALA A 107 12.30 24.40 -4.54
N LEU A 108 11.89 23.83 -3.42
CA LEU A 108 10.81 22.84 -3.42
C LEU A 108 9.50 23.48 -3.92
N THR A 109 8.74 22.73 -4.67
CA THR A 109 7.33 22.99 -4.95
C THR A 109 6.47 22.60 -3.76
N ASP A 110 5.16 22.85 -3.80
CA ASP A 110 4.26 22.35 -2.76
C ASP A 110 4.19 20.83 -2.80
N CYS A 111 4.08 20.23 -4.00
CA CYS A 111 4.18 18.79 -4.19
C CYS A 111 5.50 18.20 -3.64
N GLY A 112 6.61 18.89 -3.86
CA GLY A 112 7.91 18.48 -3.31
C GLY A 112 7.98 18.56 -1.79
N ARG A 113 7.29 19.51 -1.15
CA ARG A 113 7.17 19.59 0.30
C ARG A 113 6.34 18.43 0.86
N ASP A 114 5.19 18.17 0.23
CA ASP A 114 4.29 17.09 0.64
C ASP A 114 4.99 15.71 0.61
N ALA A 115 5.92 15.50 -0.33
CA ALA A 115 6.73 14.27 -0.39
C ALA A 115 7.64 14.05 0.84
N PHE A 116 7.92 15.10 1.64
CA PHE A 116 8.71 15.03 2.87
C PHE A 116 7.87 15.15 4.14
N ASP A 117 6.61 15.53 4.01
CA ASP A 117 5.75 15.80 5.16
C ASP A 117 5.04 14.53 5.62
N GLN A 118 5.61 13.88 6.65
CA GLN A 118 4.94 12.81 7.42
C GLN A 118 4.24 13.37 8.67
N SER A 119 4.18 14.68 8.83
CA SER A 119 3.59 15.31 10.02
C SER A 119 2.07 15.13 10.06
N TYR A 120 1.40 15.02 8.91
CA TYR A 120 -0.04 14.76 8.84
C TYR A 120 -0.42 13.37 9.33
N ASP A 121 0.36 12.34 8.99
CA ASP A 121 0.13 10.99 9.51
C ASP A 121 0.30 10.96 11.04
N LYS A 122 1.35 11.62 11.54
CA LYS A 122 1.59 11.73 12.98
C LYS A 122 0.48 12.52 13.66
N LEU A 123 0.07 13.68 13.10
CA LEU A 123 -1.02 14.47 13.64
C LEU A 123 -2.32 13.68 13.68
N ALA A 124 -2.64 12.93 12.61
CA ALA A 124 -3.81 12.08 12.55
C ALA A 124 -3.75 10.95 13.60
N ALA A 125 -2.60 10.28 13.74
CA ALA A 125 -2.41 9.26 14.77
C ALA A 125 -2.52 9.84 16.19
N ASP A 126 -1.94 11.02 16.45
CA ASP A 126 -2.04 11.70 17.74
C ASP A 126 -3.51 12.10 18.05
N ALA A 127 -4.27 12.57 17.05
CA ALA A 127 -5.68 12.88 17.20
C ALA A 127 -6.53 11.63 17.52
N LEU A 128 -6.28 10.51 16.84
CA LEU A 128 -6.99 9.26 17.12
C LEU A 128 -6.61 8.67 18.48
N ARG A 129 -5.35 8.77 18.93
CA ARG A 129 -4.97 8.41 20.29
C ARG A 129 -5.70 9.27 21.32
N TRP A 130 -5.75 10.58 21.08
CA TRP A 130 -6.47 11.49 21.95
C TRP A 130 -7.96 11.10 22.06
N ILE A 131 -8.62 10.67 20.94
CA ILE A 131 -9.99 10.16 20.96
C ILE A 131 -10.07 8.86 21.76
N ALA A 132 -9.13 7.91 21.54
CA ALA A 132 -9.11 6.63 22.24
C ALA A 132 -8.92 6.77 23.76
N ASP A 133 -8.19 7.79 24.20
CA ASP A 133 -7.95 8.07 25.63
C ASP A 133 -9.12 8.76 26.32
N ARG A 134 -10.20 9.10 25.61
CA ARG A 134 -11.39 9.78 26.13
C ARG A 134 -12.54 8.80 26.38
N GLU A 135 -13.66 9.36 26.87
CA GLU A 135 -14.89 8.62 27.05
C GLU A 135 -15.36 8.01 25.71
N GLY A 136 -15.57 6.71 25.68
CA GLY A 136 -15.85 5.93 24.49
C GLY A 136 -14.67 5.11 23.94
N GLY A 137 -13.42 5.45 24.29
CA GLY A 137 -12.24 4.64 23.99
C GLY A 137 -12.13 4.18 22.54
N GLU A 138 -11.78 2.92 22.33
CA GLU A 138 -11.69 2.31 21.00
C GLU A 138 -13.00 2.36 20.20
N GLN A 139 -14.16 2.37 20.89
CA GLN A 139 -15.46 2.48 20.21
C GLN A 139 -15.65 3.85 19.56
N ALA A 140 -15.11 4.92 20.14
CA ALA A 140 -15.13 6.25 19.55
C ALA A 140 -14.24 6.29 18.28
N VAL A 141 -13.08 5.63 18.30
CA VAL A 141 -12.23 5.48 17.12
C VAL A 141 -12.94 4.67 16.03
N ALA A 142 -13.59 3.57 16.37
CA ALA A 142 -14.36 2.78 15.42
C ALA A 142 -15.55 3.58 14.84
N ALA A 143 -16.22 4.39 15.65
CA ALA A 143 -17.29 5.27 15.18
C ALA A 143 -16.78 6.34 14.20
N PHE A 144 -15.62 6.93 14.49
CA PHE A 144 -14.94 7.85 13.59
C PHE A 144 -14.55 7.16 12.27
N ALA A 145 -13.97 5.96 12.34
CA ALA A 145 -13.59 5.19 11.15
C ALA A 145 -14.79 4.92 10.23
N ARG A 146 -15.91 4.48 10.80
CA ARG A 146 -17.18 4.28 10.05
C ARG A 146 -17.71 5.59 9.46
N ALA A 147 -17.71 6.68 10.21
CA ALA A 147 -18.17 7.98 9.71
C ALA A 147 -17.28 8.47 8.54
N ARG A 148 -15.97 8.25 8.63
CA ARG A 148 -15.02 8.60 7.57
C ARG A 148 -15.32 7.84 6.28
N VAL A 149 -15.42 6.52 6.33
CA VAL A 149 -15.71 5.70 5.13
C VAL A 149 -17.10 5.96 4.58
N ALA A 150 -18.09 6.25 5.45
CA ALA A 150 -19.44 6.63 5.03
C ALA A 150 -19.47 7.94 4.22
N ALA A 151 -18.59 8.90 4.55
CA ALA A 151 -18.45 10.15 3.78
C ALA A 151 -17.94 9.90 2.36
N GLN A 152 -17.12 8.87 2.14
CA GLN A 152 -16.59 8.48 0.83
C GLN A 152 -17.54 7.53 0.06
N ALA A 153 -18.43 6.81 0.78
CA ALA A 153 -19.26 5.76 0.23
C ALA A 153 -20.19 6.21 -0.91
N GLY A 154 -20.55 7.48 -1.00
CA GLY A 154 -21.48 7.99 -1.99
C GLY A 154 -21.05 7.76 -3.44
N GLU A 155 -19.80 8.06 -3.76
CA GLU A 155 -19.25 7.85 -5.10
C GLU A 155 -19.01 6.37 -5.40
N TYR A 156 -18.55 5.59 -4.41
CA TYR A 156 -18.37 4.14 -4.55
C TYR A 156 -19.71 3.45 -4.80
N ARG A 157 -20.76 3.83 -4.08
CA ARG A 157 -22.12 3.31 -4.25
C ARG A 157 -22.65 3.56 -5.66
N LYS A 158 -22.53 4.79 -6.16
CA LYS A 158 -22.94 5.13 -7.52
C LYS A 158 -22.23 4.26 -8.56
N ALA A 159 -20.90 4.07 -8.41
CA ALA A 159 -20.13 3.26 -9.35
C ALA A 159 -20.57 1.79 -9.32
N VAL A 160 -20.77 1.22 -8.12
CA VAL A 160 -21.16 -0.18 -7.94
C VAL A 160 -22.61 -0.44 -8.39
N GLU A 161 -23.53 0.47 -8.11
CA GLU A 161 -24.94 0.35 -8.52
C GLU A 161 -25.13 0.50 -10.04
N ALA A 162 -24.29 1.29 -10.69
CA ALA A 162 -24.31 1.45 -12.15
C ALA A 162 -23.73 0.26 -12.90
N ALA A 163 -22.96 -0.61 -12.24
CA ALA A 163 -22.30 -1.76 -12.85
C ALA A 163 -23.19 -3.01 -12.84
N ALA A 164 -22.98 -3.87 -13.85
CA ALA A 164 -23.58 -5.20 -13.83
C ALA A 164 -23.09 -6.01 -12.62
N PRO A 165 -23.87 -6.96 -12.09
CA PRO A 165 -23.49 -7.71 -10.89
C PRO A 165 -22.10 -8.35 -10.95
N ASP A 166 -21.68 -8.85 -12.09
CA ASP A 166 -20.37 -9.49 -12.29
C ASP A 166 -19.22 -8.46 -12.44
N ASP A 167 -19.52 -7.16 -12.65
CA ASP A 167 -18.55 -6.09 -12.83
C ASP A 167 -18.42 -5.19 -11.58
N ARG A 168 -19.15 -5.45 -10.52
CA ARG A 168 -19.21 -4.59 -9.32
C ARG A 168 -17.86 -4.48 -8.61
N ALA A 169 -17.09 -5.55 -8.53
CA ALA A 169 -15.77 -5.54 -7.93
C ALA A 169 -14.81 -4.65 -8.72
N GLU A 170 -14.86 -4.70 -10.05
CA GLU A 170 -14.04 -3.85 -10.92
C GLU A 170 -14.48 -2.37 -10.84
N ALA A 171 -15.78 -2.11 -10.75
CA ALA A 171 -16.30 -0.75 -10.58
C ALA A 171 -15.86 -0.15 -9.24
N LEU A 172 -15.89 -0.94 -8.15
CA LEU A 172 -15.37 -0.52 -6.85
C LEU A 172 -13.85 -0.26 -6.91
N ALA A 173 -13.09 -1.14 -7.57
CA ALA A 173 -11.65 -0.95 -7.74
C ALA A 173 -11.30 0.35 -8.46
N LYS A 174 -12.05 0.70 -9.52
CA LYS A 174 -11.87 1.97 -10.24
C LYS A 174 -12.19 3.19 -9.37
N ALA A 175 -13.28 3.13 -8.60
CA ALA A 175 -13.65 4.20 -7.70
C ALA A 175 -12.60 4.40 -6.58
N LEU A 176 -12.12 3.32 -5.98
CA LEU A 176 -11.03 3.36 -5.01
C LEU A 176 -9.73 3.91 -5.60
N SER A 177 -9.44 3.59 -6.87
CA SER A 177 -8.24 4.11 -7.55
C SER A 177 -8.30 5.62 -7.76
N ALA A 178 -9.49 6.19 -7.97
CA ALA A 178 -9.68 7.63 -8.03
C ALA A 178 -9.36 8.32 -6.69
N ASP A 179 -9.53 7.63 -5.57
CA ASP A 179 -9.19 8.09 -4.22
C ASP A 179 -7.77 7.68 -3.77
N GLY A 180 -6.92 7.24 -4.71
CA GLY A 180 -5.50 7.01 -4.48
C GLY A 180 -5.13 5.61 -3.97
N TYR A 181 -6.06 4.64 -3.92
CA TYR A 181 -5.76 3.28 -3.44
C TYR A 181 -5.04 2.38 -4.47
N ALA A 182 -4.94 2.81 -5.73
CA ALA A 182 -4.37 2.01 -6.82
C ALA A 182 -4.95 0.58 -6.84
N ALA A 183 -6.29 0.46 -6.86
CA ALA A 183 -6.98 -0.80 -6.69
C ALA A 183 -7.26 -1.50 -8.03
N THR A 184 -7.29 -2.84 -7.99
CA THR A 184 -7.63 -3.72 -9.10
C THR A 184 -8.52 -4.86 -8.62
N ALA A 185 -9.42 -5.34 -9.47
CA ALA A 185 -10.16 -6.58 -9.24
C ALA A 185 -9.57 -7.70 -10.10
N ARG A 186 -9.53 -8.92 -9.56
CA ARG A 186 -9.07 -10.11 -10.28
C ARG A 186 -9.80 -11.35 -9.81
N SER A 187 -9.86 -12.37 -10.64
CA SER A 187 -10.38 -13.67 -10.21
C SER A 187 -9.53 -14.24 -9.07
N ALA A 188 -10.19 -14.88 -8.09
CA ALA A 188 -9.50 -15.62 -7.05
C ALA A 188 -8.71 -16.79 -7.66
N PRO A 189 -7.69 -17.35 -6.95
CA PRO A 189 -6.93 -18.51 -7.43
C PRO A 189 -7.80 -19.68 -7.87
N HIS A 190 -8.98 -19.81 -7.27
CA HIS A 190 -10.05 -20.70 -7.70
C HIS A 190 -11.23 -19.86 -8.22
N PRO A 191 -11.30 -19.61 -9.54
CA PRO A 191 -12.25 -18.62 -10.12
C PRO A 191 -13.73 -18.86 -9.80
N HIS A 192 -14.11 -20.13 -9.57
CA HIS A 192 -15.49 -20.50 -9.20
C HIS A 192 -15.87 -20.07 -7.78
N GLN A 193 -14.89 -19.71 -6.93
CA GLN A 193 -15.14 -19.32 -5.54
C GLN A 193 -15.36 -17.82 -5.37
N GLY A 194 -14.86 -16.98 -6.27
CA GLY A 194 -15.03 -15.54 -6.18
C GLY A 194 -13.95 -14.71 -6.85
N GLU A 195 -13.83 -13.49 -6.37
CA GLU A 195 -12.89 -12.47 -6.85
C GLU A 195 -12.03 -11.94 -5.70
N GLN A 196 -10.96 -11.26 -6.04
CA GLN A 196 -10.12 -10.52 -5.11
C GLN A 196 -10.05 -9.05 -5.53
N LEU A 197 -10.38 -8.17 -4.60
CA LEU A 197 -10.10 -6.75 -4.67
C LEU A 197 -8.72 -6.52 -4.05
N CYS A 198 -7.79 -6.02 -4.84
CA CYS A 198 -6.40 -5.76 -4.45
C CYS A 198 -6.15 -4.24 -4.45
N GLN A 199 -5.72 -3.68 -3.33
CA GLN A 199 -5.30 -2.28 -3.21
C GLN A 199 -3.78 -2.26 -3.06
N HIS A 200 -3.08 -1.71 -4.06
CA HIS A 200 -1.61 -1.66 -4.12
C HIS A 200 -1.02 -0.46 -3.36
N HIS A 201 -1.86 0.47 -2.96
CA HIS A 201 -1.52 1.61 -2.13
C HIS A 201 -2.63 1.84 -1.11
N CYS A 202 -2.26 2.27 0.10
CA CYS A 202 -3.20 2.71 1.12
C CYS A 202 -2.81 4.13 1.58
N PRO A 203 -3.65 5.15 1.29
CA PRO A 203 -3.34 6.54 1.65
C PRO A 203 -3.22 6.79 3.15
N VAL A 204 -3.71 5.87 3.98
CA VAL A 204 -3.73 5.98 5.44
C VAL A 204 -2.96 4.86 6.14
N ALA A 205 -2.06 4.15 5.42
CA ALA A 205 -1.38 2.96 5.92
C ALA A 205 -0.72 3.16 7.29
N HIS A 206 0.05 4.24 7.48
CA HIS A 206 0.77 4.52 8.71
C HIS A 206 -0.15 4.81 9.92
N VAL A 207 -1.34 5.35 9.65
CA VAL A 207 -2.35 5.57 10.71
C VAL A 207 -3.09 4.25 10.99
N ALA A 208 -3.44 3.50 9.95
CA ALA A 208 -4.15 2.23 10.06
C ALA A 208 -3.32 1.13 10.74
N GLU A 209 -1.97 1.20 10.70
CA GLU A 209 -1.07 0.34 11.46
C GLU A 209 -1.34 0.43 12.97
N GLN A 210 -1.67 1.62 13.46
CA GLN A 210 -1.94 1.87 14.88
C GLN A 210 -3.44 1.75 15.22
N PHE A 211 -4.32 1.91 14.24
CA PHE A 211 -5.77 1.93 14.40
C PHE A 211 -6.45 0.99 13.38
N PRO A 212 -6.48 -0.32 13.67
CA PRO A 212 -7.05 -1.33 12.77
C PRO A 212 -8.53 -1.10 12.45
N GLN A 213 -9.25 -0.34 13.29
CA GLN A 213 -10.65 0.06 13.08
C GLN A 213 -10.86 0.76 11.73
N LEU A 214 -9.83 1.42 11.17
CA LEU A 214 -9.89 2.02 9.84
C LEU A 214 -10.02 0.96 8.73
N CYS A 215 -9.26 -0.14 8.84
CA CYS A 215 -9.34 -1.26 7.91
C CYS A 215 -10.63 -2.08 8.07
N GLU A 216 -11.11 -2.22 9.31
CA GLU A 216 -12.37 -2.91 9.64
C GLU A 216 -13.55 -2.16 9.03
N ALA A 217 -13.67 -0.85 9.26
CA ALA A 217 -14.73 -0.02 8.70
C ALA A 217 -14.73 -0.01 7.16
N GLU A 218 -13.56 0.00 6.52
CA GLU A 218 -13.43 -0.12 5.06
C GLU A 218 -13.95 -1.48 4.57
N THR A 219 -13.62 -2.56 5.29
CA THR A 219 -14.07 -3.93 4.94
C THR A 219 -15.60 -4.08 5.13
N GLU A 220 -16.16 -3.50 6.19
CA GLU A 220 -17.61 -3.42 6.42
C GLU A 220 -18.30 -2.68 5.27
N LEU A 221 -17.78 -1.53 4.85
CA LEU A 221 -18.31 -0.78 3.71
C LEU A 221 -18.27 -1.59 2.42
N PHE A 222 -17.19 -2.33 2.14
CA PHE A 222 -17.12 -3.16 0.94
C PHE A 222 -18.17 -4.27 0.96
N ALA A 223 -18.42 -4.89 2.11
CA ALA A 223 -19.48 -5.88 2.26
C ALA A 223 -20.87 -5.28 1.98
N GLU A 224 -21.13 -4.07 2.49
CA GLU A 224 -22.38 -3.33 2.24
C GLU A 224 -22.57 -3.00 0.75
N LEU A 225 -21.55 -2.40 0.12
CA LEU A 225 -21.62 -1.97 -1.29
C LEU A 225 -21.80 -3.14 -2.25
N LEU A 226 -21.11 -4.26 -1.98
CA LEU A 226 -21.17 -5.45 -2.84
C LEU A 226 -22.36 -6.37 -2.53
N GLY A 227 -23.06 -6.13 -1.40
CA GLY A 227 -24.22 -6.91 -0.98
C GLY A 227 -23.87 -8.36 -0.62
N THR A 228 -22.62 -8.62 -0.22
CA THR A 228 -22.13 -9.93 0.19
C THR A 228 -21.09 -9.81 1.28
N HIS A 229 -20.94 -10.85 2.12
CA HIS A 229 -19.82 -10.89 3.06
C HIS A 229 -18.49 -10.91 2.31
N VAL A 230 -17.54 -10.09 2.73
CA VAL A 230 -16.19 -10.10 2.19
C VAL A 230 -15.18 -10.41 3.30
N GLN A 231 -14.01 -10.91 2.93
CA GLN A 231 -12.96 -11.25 3.90
C GLN A 231 -11.65 -10.56 3.54
N ARG A 232 -11.12 -9.78 4.47
CA ARG A 232 -9.76 -9.20 4.37
C ARG A 232 -8.73 -10.31 4.61
N LEU A 233 -7.90 -10.59 3.61
CA LEU A 233 -6.88 -11.63 3.65
C LEU A 233 -5.49 -11.08 4.00
N ALA A 234 -5.19 -9.85 3.58
CA ALA A 234 -3.91 -9.21 3.78
C ALA A 234 -4.09 -7.70 3.87
N THR A 235 -3.23 -6.99 4.61
CA THR A 235 -3.25 -5.52 4.69
C THR A 235 -1.85 -4.91 4.70
N ILE A 236 -1.68 -3.81 3.95
CA ILE A 236 -0.46 -3.02 3.93
C ILE A 236 -0.12 -2.51 5.33
N ALA A 237 -1.11 -2.13 6.12
CA ALA A 237 -0.94 -1.67 7.49
C ALA A 237 -0.31 -2.72 8.43
N HIS A 238 -0.42 -4.01 8.13
CA HIS A 238 0.22 -5.08 8.89
C HIS A 238 1.48 -5.65 8.23
N GLY A 239 2.04 -4.93 7.24
CA GLY A 239 3.30 -5.28 6.59
C GLY A 239 3.18 -6.09 5.30
N ASP A 240 1.97 -6.37 4.83
CA ASP A 240 1.78 -7.00 3.53
C ASP A 240 2.06 -6.00 2.40
N GLY A 241 2.49 -6.48 1.24
CA GLY A 241 2.76 -5.62 0.08
C GLY A 241 1.49 -5.11 -0.63
N VAL A 242 0.32 -5.64 -0.31
CA VAL A 242 -0.97 -5.33 -0.93
C VAL A 242 -2.12 -5.65 0.02
N CYS A 243 -3.12 -4.77 0.10
CA CYS A 243 -4.37 -5.12 0.77
C CYS A 243 -5.17 -6.02 -0.16
N THR A 244 -5.56 -7.20 0.31
CA THR A 244 -6.35 -8.16 -0.46
C THR A 244 -7.66 -8.47 0.27
N THR A 245 -8.77 -8.24 -0.41
CA THR A 245 -10.12 -8.57 0.09
C THR A 245 -10.73 -9.62 -0.83
N PHE A 246 -11.11 -10.76 -0.28
CA PHE A 246 -11.82 -11.81 -1.00
C PHE A 246 -13.32 -11.50 -1.03
N ILE A 247 -13.94 -11.62 -2.21
CA ILE A 247 -15.35 -11.42 -2.50
C ILE A 247 -15.89 -12.76 -2.99
N PRO A 248 -16.68 -13.48 -2.19
CA PRO A 248 -17.23 -14.76 -2.61
C PRO A 248 -18.27 -14.60 -3.71
N ARG A 249 -18.29 -15.51 -4.65
CA ARG A 249 -19.34 -15.57 -5.65
C ARG A 249 -20.61 -16.16 -5.04
N VAL A 250 -21.68 -15.38 -4.98
CA VAL A 250 -22.96 -15.85 -4.48
C VAL A 250 -23.57 -16.81 -5.51
N SER A 251 -23.54 -18.10 -5.23
CA SER A 251 -24.26 -19.10 -6.05
C SER A 251 -25.77 -18.87 -5.90
N LYS A 252 -26.48 -18.63 -7.00
CA LYS A 252 -27.96 -18.43 -7.04
C LYS A 252 -28.75 -19.70 -6.67
N THR A 253 -28.22 -20.63 -5.90
CA THR A 253 -28.82 -21.96 -5.66
C THR A 253 -29.46 -22.16 -4.30
N ALA A 254 -29.93 -21.10 -3.62
CA ALA A 254 -30.56 -21.28 -2.31
C ALA A 254 -31.90 -20.53 -2.13
N THR A 255 -32.77 -20.48 -3.15
CA THR A 255 -34.12 -19.87 -2.99
C THR A 255 -35.25 -20.76 -3.47
N ASN A 256 -35.15 -22.10 -3.31
CA ASN A 256 -36.29 -22.99 -3.62
C ASN A 256 -36.36 -24.24 -2.74
N ALA A 257 -36.23 -24.09 -1.42
CA ALA A 257 -36.48 -25.22 -0.49
C ALA A 257 -37.25 -24.76 0.77
N SER A 258 -38.39 -24.07 0.59
CA SER A 258 -39.34 -23.87 1.70
C SER A 258 -40.71 -23.53 1.19
N ALA A 259 -41.31 -24.40 0.37
CA ALA A 259 -42.73 -24.33 0.09
C ALA A 259 -43.21 -25.68 -0.45
N SER A 260 -43.29 -26.71 0.38
CA SER A 260 -44.23 -27.84 0.19
C SER A 260 -44.15 -28.81 1.35
N THR A 261 -44.86 -28.53 2.42
CA THR A 261 -45.51 -29.55 3.28
C THR A 261 -46.61 -28.89 4.11
N ALA A 262 -47.70 -28.58 3.42
CA ALA A 262 -48.96 -28.37 4.11
C ALA A 262 -50.00 -29.31 3.49
N GLY A 263 -50.46 -30.27 4.27
CA GLY A 263 -51.72 -30.90 3.98
C GLY A 263 -51.67 -32.39 3.62
N ARG A 264 -51.78 -33.23 4.64
CA ARG A 264 -52.71 -34.38 4.65
C ARG A 264 -52.90 -34.88 6.08
N ASN A 265 -54.04 -34.49 6.63
CA ASN A 265 -54.60 -35.15 7.77
C ASN A 265 -55.56 -36.24 7.21
N PRO A 266 -55.50 -37.52 7.61
CA PRO A 266 -56.57 -38.46 7.41
C PRO A 266 -57.41 -38.53 8.67
N ALA A 267 -58.72 -38.65 8.42
CA ALA A 267 -59.76 -38.90 9.38
C ALA A 267 -59.64 -40.21 10.15
#